data_01c0ecfcd695d58c295ecb0db5397e9e
#
_entry.id   01c0ecfcd695d58c295ecb0db5397e9e
#
_cell.length_a   1.000
_cell.length_b   1.000
_cell.length_c   1.000
_cell.angle_alpha   90.00
_cell.angle_beta   90.00
_cell.angle_gamma   90.00
#
_symmetry.space_group_name_H-M   'P 1'
#
loop_
_entity.id
_entity.type
_entity.pdbx_description
1 polymer ?
#
loop_
_entity_poly.entity_id
_entity_poly.type
_entity_poly.pdbx_seq_one_letter_code
_entity_poly.pdbx_strand_id
1 'polypeptide(L)'
;DEKSIRVFMRYREFTNDKRLESTCGDVRTSHKYDPSIDIVINTSSEHMPNLKEIIKNKEYKPECLFALQSNNMFQVEDHINCVNNEDELVKKSELSKVMYKGFLDMPNGYKRFMVIGYV
;
A
#
# COMPACT_ATOMS: atom_id res chain seq x y z
N ASP A 1 0.32 13.79 -2.54
CA ASP A 1 0.81 15.18 -2.39
C ASP A 1 0.97 15.80 -3.77
N GLU A 2 0.66 17.10 -3.90
CA GLU A 2 0.66 17.83 -5.18
C GLU A 2 2.01 17.82 -5.89
N LYS A 3 3.10 17.80 -5.14
CA LYS A 3 4.45 17.79 -5.73
C LYS A 3 4.72 16.46 -6.43
N SER A 4 4.37 15.36 -5.81
CA SER A 4 4.50 14.01 -6.37
C SER A 4 3.66 13.84 -7.63
N ILE A 5 2.44 14.42 -7.64
CA ILE A 5 1.57 14.41 -8.81
C ILE A 5 2.16 15.20 -9.96
N ARG A 6 2.75 16.38 -9.72
CA ARG A 6 3.41 17.15 -10.77
C ARG A 6 4.58 16.40 -11.40
N VAL A 7 5.37 15.69 -10.59
CA VAL A 7 6.46 14.84 -11.11
C VAL A 7 5.90 13.71 -11.97
N PHE A 8 4.85 13.04 -11.50
CA PHE A 8 4.18 11.98 -12.25
C PHE A 8 3.62 12.48 -13.59
N MET A 9 2.94 13.63 -13.59
CA MET A 9 2.37 14.21 -14.83
C MET A 9 3.46 14.52 -15.85
N ARG A 10 4.59 15.09 -15.42
CA ARG A 10 5.76 15.30 -16.32
C ARG A 10 6.29 13.99 -16.88
N TYR A 11 6.39 12.95 -16.07
CA TYR A 11 6.81 11.63 -16.52
C TYR A 11 5.85 11.05 -17.56
N ARG A 12 4.54 11.15 -17.31
CA ARG A 12 3.50 10.72 -18.25
C ARG A 12 3.57 11.46 -19.58
N GLU A 13 3.75 12.78 -19.55
CA GLU A 13 3.95 13.59 -20.76
C GLU A 13 5.20 13.14 -21.53
N PHE A 14 6.30 12.95 -20.82
CA PHE A 14 7.56 12.50 -21.43
C PHE A 14 7.44 11.13 -22.08
N THR A 15 6.79 10.18 -21.43
CA THR A 15 6.63 8.81 -21.94
C THR A 15 5.46 8.65 -22.91
N ASN A 16 4.55 9.63 -22.97
CA ASN A 16 3.28 9.57 -23.71
C ASN A 16 2.44 8.32 -23.38
N ASP A 17 2.56 7.80 -22.15
CA ASP A 17 1.83 6.61 -21.73
C ASP A 17 0.46 6.96 -21.15
N LYS A 18 -0.59 6.82 -21.95
CA LYS A 18 -1.97 7.12 -21.58
C LYS A 18 -2.60 6.13 -20.59
N ARG A 19 -1.92 5.00 -20.32
CA ARG A 19 -2.37 4.01 -19.32
C ARG A 19 -2.09 4.46 -17.87
N LEU A 20 -1.20 5.46 -17.71
CA LEU A 20 -0.85 5.99 -16.41
C LEU A 20 -1.82 7.10 -16.01
N GLU A 21 -2.41 6.94 -14.84
CA GLU A 21 -3.28 7.94 -14.23
C GLU A 21 -2.78 8.27 -12.82
N SER A 22 -3.07 9.48 -12.36
CA SER A 22 -2.71 9.94 -11.03
C SER A 22 -3.86 10.74 -10.42
N THR A 23 -4.18 10.44 -9.17
CA THR A 23 -5.22 11.14 -8.42
C THR A 23 -4.66 11.59 -7.07
N CYS A 24 -4.95 12.83 -6.69
CA CYS A 24 -4.68 13.34 -5.35
C CYS A 24 -5.94 13.25 -4.49
N GLY A 25 -5.82 12.57 -3.35
CA GLY A 25 -6.95 12.46 -2.44
C GLY A 25 -6.65 11.51 -1.28
N ASP A 26 -7.58 11.47 -0.34
CA ASP A 26 -7.55 10.50 0.74
C ASP A 26 -7.93 9.12 0.19
N VAL A 27 -7.06 8.15 0.38
CA VAL A 27 -7.28 6.78 -0.09
C VAL A 27 -8.56 6.14 0.46
N ARG A 28 -9.04 6.61 1.62
CA ARG A 28 -10.29 6.12 2.24
C ARG A 28 -11.54 6.57 1.51
N THR A 29 -11.49 7.73 0.87
CA THR A 29 -12.67 8.40 0.29
C THR A 29 -12.57 8.67 -1.21
N SER A 30 -11.37 8.78 -1.75
CA SER A 30 -11.15 9.30 -3.11
C SER A 30 -11.20 8.25 -4.21
N HIS A 31 -11.16 6.96 -3.89
CA HIS A 31 -11.27 5.90 -4.88
C HIS A 31 -12.71 5.41 -4.99
N LYS A 32 -13.28 5.55 -6.17
CA LYS A 32 -14.49 4.81 -6.54
C LYS A 32 -14.16 3.32 -6.62
N TYR A 33 -15.14 2.50 -6.32
CA TYR A 33 -15.11 1.09 -6.62
C TYR A 33 -14.74 0.87 -8.10
N ASP A 34 -13.71 0.09 -8.33
CA ASP A 34 -13.33 -0.36 -9.67
C ASP A 34 -13.07 -1.87 -9.62
N PRO A 35 -14.05 -2.67 -10.09
CA PRO A 35 -13.93 -4.13 -10.12
C PRO A 35 -12.87 -4.62 -11.11
N SER A 36 -12.34 -3.76 -11.96
CA SER A 36 -11.28 -4.13 -12.90
C SER A 36 -9.89 -4.18 -12.28
N ILE A 37 -9.73 -3.70 -11.02
CA ILE A 37 -8.43 -3.71 -10.35
C ILE A 37 -7.98 -5.13 -10.05
N ASP A 38 -6.86 -5.53 -10.61
CA ASP A 38 -6.22 -6.83 -10.41
C ASP A 38 -5.24 -6.83 -9.25
N ILE A 39 -4.54 -5.72 -9.05
CA ILE A 39 -3.47 -5.60 -8.04
C ILE A 39 -3.56 -4.24 -7.36
N VAL A 40 -3.47 -4.25 -6.03
CA VAL A 40 -3.29 -3.07 -5.19
C VAL A 40 -1.90 -3.11 -4.57
N ILE A 41 -1.09 -2.09 -4.80
CA ILE A 41 0.24 -1.97 -4.21
C ILE A 41 0.26 -0.79 -3.25
N ASN A 42 0.58 -1.05 -1.99
CA ASN A 42 0.77 -0.02 -0.97
C ASN A 42 2.16 -0.17 -0.35
N THR A 43 3.05 0.75 -0.68
CA THR A 43 4.44 0.78 -0.19
C THR A 43 4.63 1.64 1.05
N SER A 44 3.56 2.19 1.62
CA SER A 44 3.60 3.14 2.74
C SER A 44 2.49 2.85 3.75
N SER A 45 2.29 1.57 4.07
CA SER A 45 1.25 1.16 5.01
C SER A 45 1.47 1.71 6.42
N GLU A 46 2.71 2.02 6.78
CA GLU A 46 3.06 2.66 8.04
C GLU A 46 2.38 4.02 8.26
N HIS A 47 2.06 4.73 7.19
CA HIS A 47 1.36 6.02 7.24
C HIS A 47 -0.17 5.89 7.17
N MET A 48 -0.69 4.68 6.94
CA MET A 48 -2.13 4.47 6.78
C MET A 48 -2.81 4.22 8.12
N PRO A 49 -3.94 4.88 8.41
CA PRO A 49 -4.58 4.78 9.73
C PRO A 49 -5.12 3.37 10.03
N ASN A 50 -5.69 2.69 9.06
CA ASN A 50 -6.24 1.35 9.26
C ASN A 50 -6.26 0.59 7.92
N LEU A 51 -5.36 -0.38 7.79
CA LEU A 51 -5.29 -1.19 6.57
C LEU A 51 -6.55 -2.00 6.30
N LYS A 52 -7.14 -2.55 7.36
CA LYS A 52 -8.39 -3.31 7.28
C LYS A 52 -9.53 -2.49 6.66
N GLU A 53 -9.70 -1.24 7.11
CA GLU A 53 -10.73 -0.36 6.56
C GLU A 53 -10.48 -0.03 5.10
N ILE A 54 -9.22 0.25 4.74
CA ILE A 54 -8.84 0.55 3.36
C ILE A 54 -9.11 -0.65 2.45
N ILE A 55 -8.84 -1.85 2.93
CA ILE A 55 -8.99 -3.08 2.15
C ILE A 55 -10.46 -3.53 2.09
N LYS A 56 -11.18 -3.54 3.22
CA LYS A 56 -12.55 -4.08 3.31
C LYS A 56 -13.65 -3.10 2.88
N ASN A 57 -13.43 -1.80 3.07
CA ASN A 57 -14.44 -0.80 2.67
C ASN A 57 -14.49 -0.54 1.17
N LYS A 58 -13.58 -1.14 0.41
CA LYS A 58 -13.60 -1.10 -1.05
C LYS A 58 -13.98 -2.48 -1.56
N GLU A 59 -14.99 -2.53 -2.37
CA GLU A 59 -15.48 -3.75 -2.98
C GLU A 59 -14.55 -4.21 -4.10
N TYR A 60 -13.33 -4.63 -3.72
CA TYR A 60 -12.42 -5.29 -4.65
C TYR A 60 -12.97 -6.66 -5.05
N LYS A 61 -12.67 -7.08 -6.28
CA LYS A 61 -12.99 -8.45 -6.68
C LYS A 61 -12.21 -9.46 -5.82
N PRO A 62 -12.73 -10.69 -5.61
CA PRO A 62 -12.08 -11.70 -4.77
C PRO A 62 -10.66 -12.06 -5.23
N GLU A 63 -10.37 -11.93 -6.51
CA GLU A 63 -9.06 -12.23 -7.12
C GLU A 63 -8.10 -11.04 -7.08
N CYS A 64 -8.47 -9.91 -6.48
CA CYS A 64 -7.58 -8.77 -6.35
C CYS A 64 -6.42 -9.11 -5.41
N LEU A 65 -5.19 -9.00 -5.91
CA LEU A 65 -3.98 -9.25 -5.15
C LEU A 65 -3.53 -7.97 -4.43
N PHE A 66 -3.22 -8.09 -3.15
CA PHE A 66 -2.67 -7.00 -2.34
C PHE A 66 -1.19 -7.22 -2.08
N ALA A 67 -0.37 -6.21 -2.38
CA ALA A 67 1.03 -6.16 -2.03
C ALA A 67 1.25 -4.97 -1.07
N LEU A 68 1.50 -5.27 0.20
CA LEU A 68 1.54 -4.30 1.30
C LEU A 68 2.92 -4.25 1.91
N GLN A 69 3.44 -3.06 2.13
CA GLN A 69 4.70 -2.84 2.84
C GLN A 69 4.50 -1.96 4.06
N SER A 70 5.23 -2.28 5.13
CA SER A 70 5.38 -1.47 6.32
C SER A 70 6.80 -1.59 6.89
N ASN A 71 7.08 -0.96 8.01
CA ASN A 71 8.39 -1.00 8.66
C ASN A 71 8.25 -1.03 10.19
N ASN A 72 9.39 -1.11 10.89
CA ASN A 72 9.48 -1.08 12.34
C ASN A 72 10.05 0.25 12.91
N MET A 73 9.89 1.34 12.18
CA MET A 73 10.35 2.67 12.60
C MET A 73 9.33 3.35 13.51
N PHE A 74 9.06 2.75 14.68
CA PHE A 74 8.06 3.24 15.65
C PHE A 74 8.37 4.62 16.23
N GLN A 75 9.63 5.06 16.15
CA GLN A 75 10.07 6.36 16.65
C GLN A 75 9.69 7.53 15.73
N VAL A 76 9.22 7.24 14.51
CA VAL A 76 8.79 8.29 13.56
C VAL A 76 7.33 8.64 13.84
N GLU A 77 7.05 9.90 14.15
CA GLU A 77 5.75 10.37 14.61
C GLU A 77 4.60 10.03 13.65
N ASP A 78 4.84 10.18 12.35
CA ASP A 78 3.83 9.90 11.31
C ASP A 78 3.67 8.41 10.97
N HIS A 79 4.44 7.53 11.60
CA HIS A 79 4.38 6.10 11.39
C HIS A 79 3.40 5.45 12.37
N ILE A 80 2.12 5.60 12.12
CA ILE A 80 1.04 5.14 13.02
C ILE A 80 0.70 3.66 12.86
N ASN A 81 1.20 3.00 11.83
CA ASN A 81 0.89 1.60 11.52
C ASN A 81 2.14 0.76 11.27
N CYS A 82 3.20 1.03 12.02
CA CYS A 82 4.38 0.17 12.06
C CYS A 82 4.05 -1.24 12.55
N VAL A 83 4.91 -2.18 12.20
CA VAL A 83 4.82 -3.59 12.62
C VAL A 83 6.18 -4.10 13.08
N ASN A 84 6.19 -5.12 13.95
CA ASN A 84 7.42 -5.75 14.41
C ASN A 84 7.90 -6.86 13.48
N ASN A 85 6.98 -7.45 12.72
CA ASN A 85 7.25 -8.55 11.80
C ASN A 85 6.15 -8.68 10.75
N GLU A 86 6.35 -9.62 9.82
CA GLU A 86 5.44 -9.87 8.71
C GLU A 86 4.08 -10.42 9.16
N ASP A 87 4.07 -11.25 10.21
CA ASP A 87 2.83 -11.84 10.74
C ASP A 87 1.92 -10.76 11.35
N GLU A 88 2.51 -9.74 11.97
CA GLU A 88 1.75 -8.59 12.45
C GLU A 88 1.15 -7.78 11.29
N LEU A 89 1.88 -7.64 10.18
CA LEU A 89 1.37 -6.98 8.98
C LEU A 89 0.21 -7.77 8.35
N VAL A 90 0.31 -9.09 8.28
CA VAL A 90 -0.79 -9.98 7.85
C VAL A 90 -2.01 -9.77 8.74
N LYS A 91 -1.83 -9.79 10.06
CA LYS A 91 -2.92 -9.60 11.03
C LYS A 91 -3.60 -8.24 10.89
N LYS A 92 -2.83 -7.17 10.70
CA LYS A 92 -3.37 -5.80 10.52
C LYS A 92 -4.11 -5.62 9.21
N SER A 93 -3.70 -6.32 8.16
CA SER A 93 -4.34 -6.27 6.84
C SER A 93 -5.51 -7.24 6.68
N GLU A 94 -5.61 -8.24 7.56
CA GLU A 94 -6.59 -9.34 7.48
C GLU A 94 -6.56 -10.10 6.14
N LEU A 95 -5.39 -10.24 5.51
CA LEU A 95 -5.25 -11.11 4.35
C LEU A 95 -5.56 -12.56 4.75
N SER A 96 -6.48 -13.19 4.05
CA SER A 96 -6.93 -14.56 4.34
C SER A 96 -6.06 -15.62 3.68
N LYS A 97 -5.49 -15.30 2.51
CA LYS A 97 -4.60 -16.16 1.75
C LYS A 97 -3.29 -15.45 1.46
N VAL A 98 -2.28 -15.73 2.26
CA VAL A 98 -0.93 -15.17 2.12
C VAL A 98 -0.14 -15.99 1.10
N MET A 99 0.33 -15.34 0.04
CA MET A 99 1.15 -15.93 -1.02
C MET A 99 2.64 -15.71 -0.78
N TYR A 100 2.98 -14.58 -0.15
CA TYR A 100 4.36 -14.22 0.19
C TYR A 100 4.38 -13.37 1.45
N LYS A 101 5.39 -13.60 2.28
CA LYS A 101 5.79 -12.68 3.35
C LYS A 101 7.31 -12.69 3.49
N GLY A 102 7.90 -11.55 3.76
CA GLY A 102 9.34 -11.42 3.92
C GLY A 102 9.74 -10.03 4.38
N PHE A 103 11.03 -9.84 4.60
CA PHE A 103 11.58 -8.56 5.03
C PHE A 103 12.94 -8.27 4.35
N LEU A 104 13.29 -6.99 4.39
CA LEU A 104 14.62 -6.50 4.04
C LEU A 104 15.21 -5.75 5.22
N ASP A 105 16.47 -6.05 5.54
CA ASP A 105 17.27 -5.23 6.44
C ASP A 105 17.70 -3.95 5.71
N MET A 106 17.42 -2.81 6.32
CA MET A 106 17.74 -1.51 5.76
C MET A 106 19.02 -0.94 6.38
N PRO A 107 19.77 -0.07 5.67
CA PRO A 107 21.07 0.45 6.13
C PRO A 107 21.02 1.12 7.51
N ASN A 108 19.88 1.65 7.92
CA ASN A 108 19.70 2.35 9.20
C ASN A 108 19.35 1.40 10.36
N GLY A 109 19.47 0.08 10.18
CA GLY A 109 19.17 -0.90 11.21
C GLY A 109 17.68 -1.19 11.43
N TYR A 110 16.79 -0.60 10.65
CA TYR A 110 15.38 -0.95 10.65
C TYR A 110 15.06 -2.01 9.58
N LYS A 111 13.87 -2.59 9.68
CA LYS A 111 13.39 -3.59 8.72
C LYS A 111 12.20 -3.06 7.95
N ARG A 112 12.15 -3.42 6.69
CA ARG A 112 10.98 -3.23 5.84
C ARG A 112 10.32 -4.56 5.55
N PHE A 113 9.07 -4.68 5.92
CA PHE A 113 8.28 -5.90 5.76
C PHE A 113 7.40 -5.81 4.54
N MET A 114 7.15 -6.96 3.91
CA MET A 114 6.24 -7.07 2.78
C MET A 114 5.38 -8.32 2.93
N VAL A 115 4.10 -8.17 2.65
CA VAL A 115 3.17 -9.29 2.52
C VAL A 115 2.40 -9.16 1.22
N ILE A 116 2.14 -10.30 0.57
CA ILE A 116 1.36 -10.38 -0.67
C ILE A 116 0.29 -11.46 -0.47
N GLY A 117 -0.95 -11.14 -0.80
CA GLY A 117 -2.03 -12.09 -0.65
C GLY A 117 -3.39 -11.53 -1.06
N TYR A 118 -4.41 -12.31 -0.75
CA TYR A 118 -5.81 -12.01 -1.03
C TYR A 118 -6.59 -11.79 0.26
N VAL A 119 -7.67 -11.06 0.19
CA VAL A 119 -8.60 -10.85 1.32
C VAL A 119 -9.60 -11.99 1.46
#